data_f8150e2e05e9df9633a268c978375561
#
_entry.id   f8150e2e05e9df9633a268c978375561
#
_cell.length_a   1.000
_cell.length_b   1.000
_cell.length_c   1.000
_cell.angle_alpha   90.00
_cell.angle_beta   90.00
_cell.angle_gamma   90.00
#
_symmetry.space_group_name_H-M   'P 1'
#
loop_
_entity.id
_entity.type
_entity.pdbx_description
1 polymer ?
#
loop_
_entity_poly.entity_id
_entity_poly.type
_entity_poly.pdbx_seq_one_letter_code
_entity_poly.pdbx_strand_id
1 'polypeptide(L)'
;MLITEEYRELNKQLHKDNKSFGITSAIYSDSILDMCNAINEEDVLDYGCAKAELARLLPFKIQSYDPCIEKYSNRPRPANVLVCIDVLEHIEPECLDDVLEDIRSFTKKSIFLTVATAEALKKLPDGRNAHLIV
;
A
#
# COMPACT_ATOMS: atom_id res chain seq x y z
N MET A 1 0.72 -12.84 -10.82
CA MET A 1 1.99 -12.26 -10.29
C MET A 1 1.70 -10.88 -9.76
N LEU A 2 2.05 -10.63 -8.51
CA LEU A 2 1.78 -9.33 -7.86
C LEU A 2 2.88 -8.29 -8.15
N ILE A 3 4.10 -8.75 -8.39
CA ILE A 3 5.26 -7.89 -8.62
C ILE A 3 6.36 -8.72 -9.31
N THR A 4 7.08 -8.13 -10.26
CA THR A 4 8.27 -8.77 -10.83
C THR A 4 9.46 -8.61 -9.88
N GLU A 5 10.43 -9.51 -9.97
CA GLU A 5 11.64 -9.43 -9.13
C GLU A 5 12.46 -8.18 -9.44
N GLU A 6 12.55 -7.81 -10.72
CA GLU A 6 13.23 -6.58 -11.15
C GLU A 6 12.61 -5.33 -10.47
N TYR A 7 11.29 -5.21 -10.53
CA TYR A 7 10.58 -4.07 -9.94
C TYR A 7 10.67 -4.08 -8.41
N ARG A 8 10.65 -5.27 -7.80
CA ARG A 8 10.84 -5.41 -6.34
C ARG A 8 12.18 -4.81 -5.90
N GLU A 9 13.26 -5.12 -6.60
CA GLU A 9 14.58 -4.58 -6.28
C GLU A 9 14.66 -3.07 -6.49
N LEU A 10 14.05 -2.55 -7.56
CA LEU A 10 13.96 -1.11 -7.80
C LEU A 10 13.20 -0.38 -6.68
N ASN A 11 12.10 -0.96 -6.21
CA ASN A 11 11.32 -0.40 -5.11
C ASN A 11 12.07 -0.43 -3.77
N LYS A 12 12.77 -1.54 -3.48
CA LYS A 12 13.64 -1.62 -2.30
C LYS A 12 14.68 -0.50 -2.30
N GLN A 13 15.32 -0.27 -3.45
CA GLN A 13 16.32 0.78 -3.60
C GLN A 13 15.71 2.17 -3.41
N LEU A 14 14.53 2.41 -3.97
CA LEU A 14 13.82 3.68 -3.81
C LEU A 14 13.48 3.97 -2.35
N HIS A 15 13.00 2.98 -1.61
CA HIS A 15 12.72 3.09 -0.18
C HIS A 15 13.99 3.34 0.64
N LYS A 16 15.09 2.68 0.27
CA LYS A 16 16.37 2.84 0.94
C LYS A 16 16.95 4.23 0.73
N ASP A 17 16.91 4.74 -0.50
CA ASP A 17 17.50 6.03 -0.88
C ASP A 17 16.64 7.22 -0.50
N ASN A 18 15.36 7.01 -0.22
CA ASN A 18 14.41 8.08 0.05
C ASN A 18 13.57 7.78 1.30
N LYS A 19 13.98 8.34 2.43
CA LYS A 19 13.35 8.12 3.73
C LYS A 19 11.90 8.60 3.80
N SER A 20 11.49 9.56 2.96
CA SER A 20 10.13 10.08 2.93
C SER A 20 9.20 9.30 1.98
N PHE A 21 9.75 8.40 1.16
CA PHE A 21 8.94 7.58 0.27
C PHE A 21 8.17 6.52 1.05
N GLY A 22 6.89 6.39 0.75
CA GLY A 22 6.02 5.39 1.37
C GLY A 22 5.46 5.78 2.74
N ILE A 23 5.48 7.06 3.12
CA ILE A 23 4.89 7.54 4.38
C ILE A 23 3.61 8.35 4.15
N THR A 24 3.08 8.39 2.93
CA THR A 24 1.89 9.18 2.54
C THR A 24 0.65 8.74 3.30
N SER A 25 0.58 7.49 3.76
CA SER A 25 -0.54 6.98 4.55
C SER A 25 -0.80 7.78 5.84
N ALA A 26 0.22 8.44 6.38
CA ALA A 26 0.08 9.29 7.56
C ALA A 26 -0.92 10.43 7.36
N ILE A 27 -1.03 10.96 6.12
CA ILE A 27 -1.94 12.05 5.78
C ILE A 27 -3.41 11.62 5.94
N TYR A 28 -3.69 10.33 5.73
CA TYR A 28 -5.05 9.79 5.74
C TYR A 28 -5.44 9.10 7.06
N SER A 29 -4.54 9.07 8.05
CA SER A 29 -4.77 8.32 9.29
C SER A 29 -6.04 8.76 10.03
N ASP A 30 -6.33 10.05 10.09
CA ASP A 30 -7.53 10.56 10.75
C ASP A 30 -8.80 10.16 9.98
N SER A 31 -8.79 10.25 8.66
CA SER A 31 -9.92 9.83 7.82
C SER A 31 -10.19 8.34 7.92
N ILE A 32 -9.14 7.53 7.99
CA ILE A 32 -9.25 6.08 8.15
C ILE A 32 -9.83 5.75 9.53
N LEU A 33 -9.35 6.40 10.57
CA LEU A 33 -9.87 6.23 11.92
C LEU A 33 -11.34 6.63 12.01
N ASP A 34 -11.73 7.75 11.42
CA ASP A 34 -13.13 8.21 11.36
C ASP A 34 -14.01 7.17 10.66
N MET A 35 -13.55 6.61 9.54
CA MET A 35 -14.30 5.56 8.83
C MET A 35 -14.44 4.30 9.71
N CYS A 36 -13.34 3.85 10.33
CA CYS A 36 -13.37 2.69 11.21
C CYS A 36 -14.35 2.89 12.40
N ASN A 37 -14.35 4.07 12.99
CA ASN A 37 -15.29 4.41 14.06
C ASN A 37 -16.74 4.43 13.57
N ALA A 38 -16.98 5.00 12.39
CA ALA A 38 -18.32 5.10 11.82
C ALA A 38 -18.94 3.72 11.53
N ILE A 39 -18.13 2.75 11.11
CA ILE A 39 -18.59 1.39 10.81
C ILE A 39 -18.32 0.40 11.95
N ASN A 40 -17.76 0.86 13.07
CA ASN A 40 -17.44 0.08 14.26
C ASN A 40 -16.52 -1.11 13.95
N GLU A 41 -15.40 -0.86 13.26
CA GLU A 41 -14.42 -1.87 12.87
C GLU A 41 -13.01 -1.49 13.30
N GLU A 42 -12.26 -2.49 13.79
CA GLU A 42 -10.83 -2.38 14.10
C GLU A 42 -9.99 -3.46 13.42
N ASP A 43 -10.63 -4.37 12.67
CA ASP A 43 -9.97 -5.41 11.89
C ASP A 43 -9.54 -4.81 10.54
N VAL A 44 -8.29 -4.32 10.49
CA VAL A 44 -7.75 -3.54 9.39
C VAL A 44 -6.49 -4.19 8.82
N LEU A 45 -6.41 -4.23 7.51
CA LEU A 45 -5.20 -4.59 6.76
C LEU A 45 -4.72 -3.39 5.95
N ASP A 46 -3.49 -2.97 6.18
CA ASP A 46 -2.79 -1.96 5.37
C ASP A 46 -2.04 -2.69 4.23
N TYR A 47 -2.64 -2.68 3.05
CA TYR A 47 -2.11 -3.33 1.86
C TYR A 47 -1.22 -2.37 1.08
N GLY A 48 0.07 -2.70 0.94
CA GLY A 48 1.09 -1.79 0.43
C GLY A 48 1.58 -0.84 1.52
N CYS A 49 1.85 -1.39 2.70
CA CYS A 49 2.12 -0.61 3.91
C CYS A 49 3.44 0.14 3.92
N ALA A 50 4.35 -0.14 3.00
CA ALA A 50 5.68 0.45 2.95
C ALA A 50 6.40 0.42 4.31
N LYS A 51 6.60 1.57 4.94
CA LYS A 51 7.26 1.70 6.25
C LYS A 51 6.33 1.47 7.45
N ALA A 52 5.09 1.04 7.21
CA ALA A 52 4.07 0.76 8.23
C ALA A 52 3.76 1.97 9.12
N GLU A 53 3.75 3.16 8.57
CA GLU A 53 3.48 4.40 9.31
C GLU A 53 2.04 4.42 9.84
N LEU A 54 1.08 3.92 9.07
CA LEU A 54 -0.32 3.85 9.50
C LEU A 54 -0.49 3.03 10.78
N ALA A 55 0.24 1.91 10.90
CA ALA A 55 0.19 1.04 12.08
C ALA A 55 0.65 1.77 13.36
N ARG A 56 1.54 2.77 13.24
CA ARG A 56 2.00 3.57 14.38
C ARG A 56 0.98 4.63 14.79
N LEU A 57 0.14 5.08 13.86
CA LEU A 57 -0.77 6.21 14.07
C LEU A 57 -2.16 5.80 14.49
N LEU A 58 -2.62 4.59 14.16
CA LEU A 58 -3.91 4.08 14.60
C LEU A 58 -3.85 3.60 16.05
N PRO A 59 -4.93 3.82 16.83
CA PRO A 59 -4.95 3.48 18.27
C PRO A 59 -5.18 1.98 18.55
N PHE A 60 -5.27 1.16 17.52
CA PHE A 60 -5.43 -0.30 17.61
C PHE A 60 -4.44 -1.00 16.68
N LYS A 61 -4.19 -2.28 16.93
CA LYS A 61 -3.26 -3.09 16.13
C LYS A 61 -3.87 -3.46 14.80
N ILE A 62 -3.11 -3.28 13.71
CA ILE A 62 -3.51 -3.64 12.35
C ILE A 62 -2.50 -4.60 11.72
N GLN A 63 -2.90 -5.27 10.62
CA GLN A 63 -1.97 -6.02 9.79
C GLN A 63 -1.30 -5.06 8.81
N SER A 64 0.00 -5.24 8.58
CA SER A 64 0.78 -4.51 7.59
C SER A 64 1.36 -5.49 6.57
N TYR A 65 1.08 -5.27 5.29
CA TYR A 65 1.55 -6.11 4.20
C TYR A 65 2.14 -5.29 3.07
N ASP A 66 3.33 -5.70 2.64
CA ASP A 66 3.97 -5.13 1.45
C ASP A 66 4.94 -6.16 0.86
N PRO A 67 4.72 -6.63 -0.38
CA PRO A 67 5.60 -7.63 -1.00
C PRO A 67 7.01 -7.10 -1.28
N CYS A 68 7.21 -5.78 -1.28
CA CYS A 68 8.53 -5.17 -1.50
C CYS A 68 9.38 -5.07 -0.24
N ILE A 69 8.75 -5.17 0.94
CA ILE A 69 9.42 -4.98 2.23
C ILE A 69 9.49 -6.34 2.94
N GLU A 70 10.67 -6.90 3.07
CA GLU A 70 10.86 -8.24 3.63
C GLU A 70 10.14 -8.43 4.96
N LYS A 71 10.27 -7.48 5.87
CA LYS A 71 9.61 -7.50 7.18
C LYS A 71 8.09 -7.63 7.11
N TYR A 72 7.47 -7.14 6.03
CA TYR A 72 6.01 -7.09 5.85
C TYR A 72 5.53 -7.97 4.69
N SER A 73 6.38 -8.86 4.17
CA SER A 73 6.09 -9.64 2.97
C SER A 73 5.29 -10.92 3.20
N ASN A 74 5.06 -11.30 4.46
CA ASN A 74 4.23 -12.46 4.77
C ASN A 74 2.78 -12.20 4.38
N ARG A 75 2.16 -13.18 3.71
CA ARG A 75 0.77 -13.06 3.27
C ARG A 75 -0.15 -12.82 4.46
N PRO A 76 -1.01 -11.79 4.41
CA PRO A 76 -1.91 -11.48 5.51
C PRO A 76 -3.14 -12.39 5.55
N ARG A 77 -3.97 -12.20 6.57
CA ARG A 77 -5.33 -12.75 6.60
C ARG A 77 -6.31 -11.74 6.02
N PRO A 78 -7.44 -12.19 5.42
CA PRO A 78 -8.52 -11.28 5.06
C PRO A 78 -8.98 -10.45 6.27
N ALA A 79 -9.31 -9.19 6.03
CA ALA A 79 -9.72 -8.25 7.07
C ALA A 79 -11.07 -7.59 6.72
N ASN A 80 -11.78 -7.13 7.73
CA ASN A 80 -13.05 -6.42 7.53
C ASN A 80 -12.84 -5.10 6.78
N VAL A 81 -11.74 -4.41 7.03
CA VAL A 81 -11.36 -3.19 6.33
C VAL A 81 -9.99 -3.39 5.69
N LEU A 82 -9.89 -3.12 4.40
CA LEU A 82 -8.61 -3.04 3.72
C LEU A 82 -8.31 -1.58 3.38
N VAL A 83 -7.11 -1.14 3.72
CA VAL A 83 -6.60 0.18 3.38
C VAL A 83 -5.54 0.02 2.30
N CYS A 84 -5.63 0.78 1.22
CA CYS A 84 -4.68 0.77 0.12
C CYS A 84 -4.47 2.21 -0.35
N ILE A 85 -3.36 2.80 0.07
CA ILE A 85 -3.09 4.23 -0.11
C ILE A 85 -1.95 4.44 -1.08
N ASP A 86 -2.24 5.05 -2.23
CA ASP A 86 -1.25 5.42 -3.25
C ASP A 86 -0.34 4.23 -3.62
N VAL A 87 -0.97 3.10 -3.93
CA VAL A 87 -0.29 1.85 -4.30
C VAL A 87 -0.50 1.52 -5.77
N LEU A 88 -1.73 1.62 -6.26
CA LEU A 88 -2.09 1.11 -7.59
C LEU A 88 -1.34 1.81 -8.72
N GLU A 89 -1.02 3.09 -8.59
CA GLU A 89 -0.25 3.85 -9.55
C GLU A 89 1.20 3.38 -9.68
N HIS A 90 1.70 2.65 -8.67
CA HIS A 90 3.03 2.07 -8.67
C HIS A 90 3.08 0.63 -9.19
N ILE A 91 1.92 0.02 -9.48
CA ILE A 91 1.87 -1.37 -9.94
C ILE A 91 2.26 -1.46 -11.40
N GLU A 92 3.08 -2.46 -11.73
CA GLU A 92 3.39 -2.77 -13.12
C GLU A 92 2.09 -3.11 -13.85
N PRO A 93 1.82 -2.50 -15.03
CA PRO A 93 0.55 -2.70 -15.73
C PRO A 93 0.16 -4.17 -15.93
N GLU A 94 1.14 -5.04 -16.21
CA GLU A 94 0.93 -6.47 -16.39
C GLU A 94 0.55 -7.22 -15.09
N CYS A 95 0.81 -6.61 -13.94
CA CYS A 95 0.46 -7.18 -12.62
C CYS A 95 -0.83 -6.62 -12.05
N LEU A 96 -1.42 -5.60 -12.66
CA LEU A 96 -2.54 -4.84 -12.08
C LEU A 96 -3.75 -5.72 -11.78
N ASP A 97 -4.16 -6.56 -12.72
CA ASP A 97 -5.33 -7.42 -12.55
C ASP A 97 -5.14 -8.40 -11.39
N ASP A 98 -3.95 -8.97 -11.26
CA ASP A 98 -3.62 -9.88 -10.16
C ASP A 98 -3.63 -9.14 -8.81
N VAL A 99 -3.14 -7.90 -8.77
CA VAL A 99 -3.16 -7.08 -7.55
C VAL A 99 -4.60 -6.73 -7.16
N LEU A 100 -5.44 -6.35 -8.11
CA LEU A 100 -6.85 -6.04 -7.85
C LEU A 100 -7.60 -7.27 -7.31
N GLU A 101 -7.37 -8.44 -7.88
CA GLU A 101 -7.95 -9.68 -7.38
C GLU A 101 -7.43 -10.03 -5.98
N ASP A 102 -6.16 -9.78 -5.72
CA ASP A 102 -5.56 -9.97 -4.42
C ASP A 102 -6.23 -9.08 -3.36
N ILE A 103 -6.36 -7.78 -3.66
CA ILE A 103 -7.05 -6.81 -2.80
C ILE A 103 -8.49 -7.26 -2.53
N ARG A 104 -9.21 -7.68 -3.58
CA ARG A 104 -10.58 -8.19 -3.45
C ARG A 104 -10.64 -9.39 -2.50
N SER A 105 -9.72 -10.34 -2.64
CA SER A 105 -9.69 -11.55 -1.82
C SER A 105 -9.43 -11.30 -0.34
N PHE A 106 -8.73 -10.21 -0.01
CA PHE A 106 -8.41 -9.82 1.37
C PHE A 106 -9.41 -8.85 2.00
N THR A 107 -10.38 -8.34 1.24
CA THR A 107 -11.37 -7.39 1.72
C THR A 107 -12.68 -8.10 2.07
N LYS A 108 -13.09 -8.06 3.33
CA LYS A 108 -14.35 -8.69 3.75
C LYS A 108 -15.55 -7.74 3.64
N LYS A 109 -15.40 -6.48 4.03
CA LYS A 109 -16.52 -5.53 4.14
C LYS A 109 -16.30 -4.22 3.42
N SER A 110 -15.21 -3.52 3.73
CA SER A 110 -14.97 -2.14 3.25
C SER A 110 -13.53 -1.92 2.85
N ILE A 111 -13.34 -1.02 1.91
CA ILE A 111 -12.02 -0.60 1.46
C ILE A 111 -11.88 0.92 1.56
N PHE A 112 -10.73 1.38 2.03
CA PHE A 112 -10.29 2.76 1.92
C PHE A 112 -9.17 2.80 0.86
N LEU A 113 -9.45 3.44 -0.27
CA LEU A 113 -8.54 3.43 -1.42
C LEU A 113 -8.22 4.86 -1.85
N THR A 114 -6.95 5.15 -2.07
CA THR A 114 -6.51 6.35 -2.77
C THR A 114 -5.59 5.98 -3.92
N VAL A 115 -5.69 6.72 -5.03
CA VAL A 115 -4.87 6.54 -6.22
C VAL A 115 -4.46 7.91 -6.74
N ALA A 116 -3.17 8.13 -6.93
CA ALA A 116 -2.69 9.33 -7.61
C ALA A 116 -2.89 9.19 -9.12
N THR A 117 -3.37 10.25 -9.76
CA THR A 117 -3.65 10.27 -11.20
C THR A 117 -2.72 11.22 -11.98
N ALA A 118 -1.61 11.61 -11.37
CA ALA A 118 -0.58 12.45 -11.97
C ALA A 118 0.79 11.79 -11.82
N GLU A 119 1.75 12.26 -12.62
CA GLU A 119 3.14 11.81 -12.51
C GLU A 119 3.70 12.09 -11.11
N ALA A 120 4.51 11.16 -10.61
CA ALA A 120 5.25 11.36 -9.37
C ALA A 120 6.40 12.35 -9.57
N LEU A 121 6.78 13.03 -8.49
CA LEU A 121 8.02 13.82 -8.45
C LEU A 121 9.26 12.93 -8.41
N LYS A 122 9.13 11.70 -7.95
CA LYS A 122 10.23 10.75 -7.78
C LYS A 122 10.34 9.80 -8.97
N LYS A 123 11.57 9.35 -9.22
CA LYS A 123 11.87 8.37 -10.27
C LYS A 123 12.46 7.11 -9.66
N LEU A 124 12.22 5.98 -10.33
CA LEU A 124 12.90 4.73 -10.04
C LEU A 124 14.39 4.82 -10.39
N PRO A 125 15.25 3.96 -9.83
CA PRO A 125 16.68 3.94 -10.17
C PRO A 125 16.98 3.75 -11.66
N ASP A 126 16.06 3.14 -12.42
CA ASP A 126 16.18 2.95 -13.88
C ASP A 126 15.70 4.16 -14.71
N GLY A 127 15.28 5.25 -14.07
CA GLY A 127 14.85 6.49 -14.69
C GLY A 127 13.36 6.60 -15.01
N ARG A 128 12.57 5.52 -14.87
CA ARG A 128 11.12 5.57 -15.04
C ARG A 128 10.47 6.41 -13.94
N ASN A 129 9.33 7.03 -14.25
CA ASN A 129 8.53 7.67 -13.22
C ASN A 129 8.09 6.64 -12.18
N ALA A 130 8.06 7.01 -10.90
CA ALA A 130 7.64 6.10 -9.84
C ALA A 130 6.15 5.73 -9.95
N HIS A 131 5.31 6.57 -10.58
CA HIS A 131 3.97 6.20 -11.00
C HIS A 131 4.03 5.52 -12.37
N LEU A 132 3.85 4.23 -12.42
CA LEU A 132 3.89 3.45 -13.67
C LEU A 132 2.60 3.55 -14.47
N ILE A 133 1.51 3.88 -13.79
CA ILE A 133 0.18 4.07 -14.37
C ILE A 133 -0.28 5.49 -14.02
N VAL A 134 -0.63 6.28 -15.04
CA VAL A 134 -1.12 7.66 -14.87
C VAL A 134 -2.35 7.86 -15.75
#